data_3af6f78d67c619ecfbe11f81656ca1f9
#
_entry.id   3af6f78d67c619ecfbe11f81656ca1f9
#
_cell.length_a   1.000
_cell.length_b   1.000
_cell.length_c   1.000
_cell.angle_alpha   90.00
_cell.angle_beta   90.00
_cell.angle_gamma   90.00
#
_symmetry.space_group_name_H-M   'P 1'
#
loop_
_entity.id
_entity.type
_entity.pdbx_description
1 polymer ?
#
loop_
_entity_poly.entity_id
_entity_poly.type
_entity_poly.pdbx_seq_one_letter_code
_entity_poly.pdbx_strand_id
1 'polypeptide(L)'
;YYTYRKTPIVGVSCSKGGTATSFWLPGKKPLNDAIARHDSAKVWLEKNGYTIEHDYMVWLQGEHDGYYGVSAEQYAENLESIIEDMVDKTGIEFCAIIRVGHTKHNPSVTPEIIKSQTNLCKTYEKAVMVSTILAGCTNEMKDIWHFTQPVYNRVGADAGKHTAFYINNGVKPSMYDPEYDNYFPYGETVKMCNIERTLGKGAK
;
A
#
# COMPACT_ATOMS: atom_id res chain seq x y z
N TYR A 1 -5.22 8.79 8.26
CA TYR A 1 -6.09 7.75 8.83
C TYR A 1 -6.88 8.27 10.03
N TYR A 2 -6.23 8.66 11.15
CA TYR A 2 -6.91 9.14 12.36
C TYR A 2 -7.90 10.28 12.12
N THR A 3 -7.57 11.22 11.23
CA THR A 3 -8.47 12.33 10.84
C THR A 3 -9.85 11.85 10.37
N TYR A 4 -9.90 10.69 9.73
CA TYR A 4 -11.11 10.14 9.10
C TYR A 4 -11.82 9.08 9.95
N ARG A 5 -11.05 8.28 10.70
CA ARG A 5 -11.60 7.19 11.52
C ARG A 5 -11.80 7.56 12.97
N LYS A 6 -11.04 8.52 13.50
CA LYS A 6 -10.97 8.88 14.93
C LYS A 6 -10.51 7.73 15.84
N THR A 7 -10.05 6.63 15.26
CA THR A 7 -9.47 5.49 15.96
C THR A 7 -7.95 5.60 15.95
N PRO A 8 -7.26 5.45 17.09
CA PRO A 8 -5.80 5.41 17.12
C PRO A 8 -5.23 4.32 16.23
N ILE A 9 -4.00 4.51 15.75
CA ILE A 9 -3.29 3.53 14.94
C ILE A 9 -1.99 3.15 15.62
N VAL A 10 -1.67 1.86 15.59
CA VAL A 10 -0.38 1.32 16.01
C VAL A 10 0.35 0.82 14.78
N GLY A 11 1.52 1.35 14.51
CA GLY A 11 2.37 0.93 13.40
C GLY A 11 3.47 -0.02 13.85
N VAL A 12 3.48 -1.24 13.29
CA VAL A 12 4.56 -2.21 13.48
C VAL A 12 5.50 -2.15 12.29
N SER A 13 6.68 -1.56 12.48
CA SER A 13 7.65 -1.42 11.39
C SER A 13 8.42 -2.71 11.16
N CYS A 14 8.32 -3.23 9.92
CA CYS A 14 9.03 -4.42 9.48
C CYS A 14 9.85 -4.15 8.19
N SER A 15 9.93 -2.90 7.75
CA SER A 15 10.55 -2.52 6.49
C SER A 15 12.06 -2.74 6.47
N LYS A 16 12.58 -3.05 5.26
CA LYS A 16 14.01 -3.10 4.95
C LYS A 16 14.24 -2.54 3.55
N GLY A 17 15.00 -1.45 3.48
CA GLY A 17 15.36 -0.83 2.21
C GLY A 17 16.24 -1.71 1.33
N GLY A 18 16.17 -1.52 0.00
CA GLY A 18 17.01 -2.20 -0.98
C GLY A 18 16.71 -3.69 -1.12
N THR A 19 15.45 -4.13 -0.96
CA THR A 19 15.06 -5.53 -1.08
C THR A 19 14.00 -5.73 -2.16
N ALA A 20 14.13 -6.83 -2.91
CA ALA A 20 13.11 -7.30 -3.85
C ALA A 20 12.05 -8.16 -3.15
N THR A 21 10.91 -8.41 -3.80
CA THR A 21 9.84 -9.30 -3.28
C THR A 21 10.36 -10.68 -2.95
N SER A 22 11.31 -11.23 -3.73
CA SER A 22 11.93 -12.53 -3.48
C SER A 22 12.61 -12.67 -2.11
N PHE A 23 12.96 -11.54 -1.48
CA PHE A 23 13.51 -11.50 -0.13
C PHE A 23 12.45 -11.76 0.95
N TRP A 24 11.17 -11.50 0.63
CA TRP A 24 10.03 -11.55 1.55
C TRP A 24 9.13 -12.78 1.35
N LEU A 25 9.48 -13.71 0.47
CA LEU A 25 8.65 -14.88 0.19
C LEU A 25 8.37 -15.72 1.44
N PRO A 26 7.25 -16.48 1.47
CA PRO A 26 6.91 -17.39 2.54
C PRO A 26 8.07 -18.28 2.95
N GLY A 27 8.26 -18.44 4.25
CA GLY A 27 9.37 -19.18 4.84
C GLY A 27 10.71 -18.42 4.92
N LYS A 28 10.84 -17.26 4.28
CA LYS A 28 12.03 -16.42 4.43
C LYS A 28 12.04 -15.70 5.77
N LYS A 29 13.26 -15.54 6.31
CA LYS A 29 13.45 -14.89 7.62
C LYS A 29 12.78 -13.51 7.75
N PRO A 30 12.83 -12.59 6.74
CA PRO A 30 12.24 -11.28 6.88
C PRO A 30 10.72 -11.31 7.08
N LEU A 31 10.01 -12.16 6.33
CA LEU A 31 8.57 -12.31 6.48
C LEU A 31 8.23 -12.97 7.82
N ASN A 32 8.97 -14.00 8.22
CA ASN A 32 8.79 -14.63 9.53
C ASN A 32 9.05 -13.64 10.69
N ASP A 33 10.07 -12.78 10.57
CA ASP A 33 10.33 -11.72 11.55
C ASP A 33 9.20 -10.69 11.60
N ALA A 34 8.60 -10.37 10.44
CA ALA A 34 7.46 -9.45 10.36
C ALA A 34 6.24 -10.04 11.07
N ILE A 35 5.92 -11.30 10.81
CA ILE A 35 4.85 -12.04 11.48
C ILE A 35 5.07 -12.05 13.00
N ALA A 36 6.27 -12.43 13.44
CA ALA A 36 6.59 -12.48 14.88
C ALA A 36 6.47 -11.11 15.58
N ARG A 37 6.86 -10.02 14.90
CA ARG A 37 6.69 -8.65 15.44
C ARG A 37 5.23 -8.24 15.52
N HIS A 38 4.45 -8.55 14.48
CA HIS A 38 3.01 -8.32 14.46
C HIS A 38 2.34 -9.03 15.64
N ASP A 39 2.56 -10.34 15.82
CA ASP A 39 1.96 -11.13 16.88
C ASP A 39 2.37 -10.63 18.26
N SER A 40 3.63 -10.26 18.43
CA SER A 40 4.13 -9.68 19.68
C SER A 40 3.42 -8.37 20.01
N ALA A 41 3.18 -7.50 19.03
CA ALA A 41 2.45 -6.26 19.21
C ALA A 41 0.98 -6.51 19.57
N LYS A 42 0.33 -7.45 18.86
CA LYS A 42 -1.05 -7.86 19.12
C LYS A 42 -1.23 -8.37 20.55
N VAL A 43 -0.40 -9.32 20.97
CA VAL A 43 -0.39 -9.84 22.34
C VAL A 43 -0.18 -8.74 23.38
N TRP A 44 0.72 -7.79 23.09
CA TRP A 44 0.96 -6.68 24.01
C TRP A 44 -0.27 -5.76 24.14
N LEU A 45 -0.90 -5.42 23.02
CA LEU A 45 -2.11 -4.59 23.00
C LEU A 45 -3.25 -5.24 23.79
N GLU A 46 -3.53 -6.50 23.55
CA GLU A 46 -4.57 -7.26 24.24
C GLU A 46 -4.32 -7.33 25.76
N LYS A 47 -3.08 -7.63 26.17
CA LYS A 47 -2.69 -7.66 27.58
C LYS A 47 -2.82 -6.31 28.28
N ASN A 48 -2.75 -5.21 27.54
CA ASN A 48 -2.91 -3.86 28.08
C ASN A 48 -4.33 -3.30 27.90
N GLY A 49 -5.30 -4.14 27.55
CA GLY A 49 -6.73 -3.79 27.53
C GLY A 49 -7.16 -3.04 26.25
N TYR A 50 -6.36 -3.06 25.20
CA TYR A 50 -6.74 -2.49 23.91
C TYR A 50 -7.53 -3.50 23.08
N THR A 51 -8.57 -3.01 22.40
CA THR A 51 -9.30 -3.78 21.38
C THR A 51 -8.79 -3.39 20.01
N ILE A 52 -8.45 -4.38 19.18
CA ILE A 52 -8.05 -4.19 17.80
C ILE A 52 -9.33 -4.26 16.95
N GLU A 53 -9.70 -3.14 16.33
CA GLU A 53 -10.88 -3.06 15.46
C GLU A 53 -10.56 -3.56 14.04
N HIS A 54 -9.39 -3.19 13.52
CA HIS A 54 -8.92 -3.55 12.19
C HIS A 54 -7.42 -3.82 12.20
N ASP A 55 -7.01 -4.78 11.40
CA ASP A 55 -5.63 -5.23 11.29
C ASP A 55 -5.27 -5.41 9.81
N TYR A 56 -4.24 -4.71 9.33
CA TYR A 56 -3.89 -4.72 7.91
C TYR A 56 -2.40 -4.42 7.68
N MET A 57 -1.89 -4.91 6.57
CA MET A 57 -0.53 -4.63 6.11
C MET A 57 -0.52 -3.37 5.23
N VAL A 58 0.57 -2.61 5.28
CA VAL A 58 0.87 -1.54 4.32
C VAL A 58 2.11 -1.92 3.52
N TRP A 59 2.00 -1.88 2.20
CA TRP A 59 3.07 -2.23 1.28
C TRP A 59 3.47 -1.05 0.39
N LEU A 60 4.75 -0.66 0.48
CA LEU A 60 5.40 0.29 -0.43
C LEU A 60 6.77 -0.29 -0.78
N GLN A 61 6.86 -0.93 -1.92
CA GLN A 61 8.08 -1.57 -2.42
C GLN A 61 7.85 -1.96 -3.90
N GLY A 62 8.91 -2.07 -4.69
CA GLY A 62 8.85 -2.52 -6.08
C GLY A 62 10.01 -1.98 -6.92
N GLU A 63 10.66 -0.90 -6.49
CA GLU A 63 11.73 -0.27 -7.24
C GLU A 63 12.92 -1.22 -7.45
N HIS A 64 13.21 -2.06 -6.46
CA HIS A 64 14.32 -3.01 -6.52
C HIS A 64 14.00 -4.18 -7.47
N ASP A 65 12.75 -4.65 -7.48
CA ASP A 65 12.28 -5.66 -8.46
C ASP A 65 12.38 -5.11 -9.88
N GLY A 66 11.92 -3.88 -10.10
CA GLY A 66 12.06 -3.22 -11.39
C GLY A 66 13.51 -3.06 -11.82
N TYR A 67 14.41 -2.70 -10.91
CA TYR A 67 15.85 -2.59 -11.19
C TYR A 67 16.46 -3.92 -11.64
N TYR A 68 16.01 -5.04 -11.09
CA TYR A 68 16.46 -6.37 -11.50
C TYR A 68 15.68 -6.96 -12.69
N GLY A 69 14.75 -6.22 -13.26
CA GLY A 69 13.97 -6.66 -14.42
C GLY A 69 13.00 -7.79 -14.12
N VAL A 70 12.46 -7.83 -12.89
CA VAL A 70 11.40 -8.79 -12.53
C VAL A 70 10.16 -8.47 -13.36
N SER A 71 9.56 -9.51 -13.99
CA SER A 71 8.36 -9.32 -14.80
C SER A 71 7.14 -8.93 -13.95
N ALA A 72 6.15 -8.32 -14.59
CA ALA A 72 4.90 -7.94 -13.93
C ALA A 72 4.20 -9.16 -13.31
N GLU A 73 4.21 -10.29 -14.00
CA GLU A 73 3.60 -11.54 -13.56
C GLU A 73 4.33 -12.09 -12.32
N GLN A 74 5.66 -12.20 -12.38
CA GLN A 74 6.44 -12.72 -11.26
C GLN A 74 6.35 -11.83 -10.03
N TYR A 75 6.30 -10.49 -10.21
CA TYR A 75 6.09 -9.57 -9.10
C TYR A 75 4.72 -9.77 -8.46
N ALA A 76 3.66 -9.91 -9.28
CA ALA A 76 2.30 -10.15 -8.78
C ALA A 76 2.22 -11.47 -7.98
N GLU A 77 2.74 -12.57 -8.53
CA GLU A 77 2.78 -13.88 -7.86
C GLU A 77 3.52 -13.81 -6.51
N ASN A 78 4.67 -13.16 -6.50
CA ASN A 78 5.44 -12.99 -5.27
C ASN A 78 4.66 -12.18 -4.22
N LEU A 79 4.08 -11.04 -4.62
CA LEU A 79 3.36 -10.17 -3.68
C LEU A 79 2.07 -10.82 -3.18
N GLU A 80 1.33 -11.50 -4.04
CA GLU A 80 0.14 -12.27 -3.66
C GLU A 80 0.49 -13.34 -2.63
N SER A 81 1.54 -14.13 -2.88
CA SER A 81 2.05 -15.14 -1.94
C SER A 81 2.46 -14.55 -0.58
N ILE A 82 3.07 -13.37 -0.56
CA ILE A 82 3.43 -12.66 0.67
C ILE A 82 2.17 -12.22 1.43
N ILE A 83 1.18 -11.68 0.72
CA ILE A 83 -0.09 -11.26 1.32
C ILE A 83 -0.84 -12.46 1.90
N GLU A 84 -0.92 -13.56 1.17
CA GLU A 84 -1.59 -14.78 1.63
C GLU A 84 -0.93 -15.34 2.89
N ASP A 85 0.40 -15.44 2.94
CA ASP A 85 1.12 -15.92 4.12
C ASP A 85 0.90 -15.02 5.35
N MET A 86 0.82 -13.69 5.13
CA MET A 86 0.47 -12.74 6.19
C MET A 86 -0.98 -12.92 6.65
N VAL A 87 -1.94 -13.06 5.74
CA VAL A 87 -3.36 -13.30 6.06
C VAL A 87 -3.50 -14.59 6.86
N ASP A 88 -2.93 -15.67 6.38
CA ASP A 88 -3.05 -17.00 6.98
C ASP A 88 -2.45 -17.08 8.38
N LYS A 89 -1.30 -16.44 8.60
CA LYS A 89 -0.56 -16.54 9.86
C LYS A 89 -0.95 -15.50 10.90
N THR A 90 -1.39 -14.32 10.48
CA THR A 90 -1.65 -13.20 11.40
C THR A 90 -3.11 -12.79 11.48
N GLY A 91 -3.92 -13.16 10.49
CA GLY A 91 -5.32 -12.79 10.38
C GLY A 91 -5.54 -11.34 9.93
N ILE A 92 -4.57 -10.68 9.30
CA ILE A 92 -4.79 -9.36 8.70
C ILE A 92 -5.91 -9.42 7.66
N GLU A 93 -6.68 -8.35 7.56
CA GLU A 93 -7.86 -8.28 6.69
C GLU A 93 -7.46 -8.08 5.21
N PHE A 94 -6.43 -7.27 4.95
CA PHE A 94 -5.98 -6.90 3.60
C PHE A 94 -4.58 -6.28 3.61
N CYS A 95 -4.04 -6.08 2.41
CA CYS A 95 -2.83 -5.30 2.17
C CYS A 95 -3.17 -3.98 1.48
N ALA A 96 -2.87 -2.87 2.14
CA ALA A 96 -2.96 -1.52 1.59
C ALA A 96 -1.73 -1.22 0.72
N ILE A 97 -1.90 -1.17 -0.59
CA ILE A 97 -0.83 -0.95 -1.56
C ILE A 97 -0.68 0.54 -1.84
N ILE A 98 0.49 1.07 -1.53
CA ILE A 98 0.97 2.35 -2.04
C ILE A 98 1.79 2.03 -3.28
N ARG A 99 1.26 2.40 -4.46
CA ARG A 99 1.91 2.07 -5.73
C ARG A 99 3.21 2.86 -5.90
N VAL A 100 4.26 2.18 -6.36
CA VAL A 100 5.54 2.84 -6.67
C VAL A 100 5.38 3.86 -7.79
N GLY A 101 6.25 4.85 -7.79
CA GLY A 101 6.41 5.81 -8.89
C GLY A 101 7.64 5.52 -9.75
N HIS A 102 7.92 6.40 -10.70
CA HIS A 102 9.12 6.33 -11.52
C HIS A 102 10.36 6.75 -10.73
N THR A 103 11.49 6.14 -11.07
CA THR A 103 12.79 6.59 -10.55
C THR A 103 13.32 7.73 -11.41
N LYS A 104 13.97 8.70 -10.78
CA LYS A 104 14.53 9.87 -11.49
C LYS A 104 15.69 9.48 -12.42
N HIS A 105 16.43 8.44 -12.08
CA HIS A 105 17.60 8.01 -12.84
C HIS A 105 17.20 7.25 -14.12
N ASN A 106 16.24 6.36 -14.01
CA ASN A 106 15.80 5.53 -15.14
C ASN A 106 14.28 5.26 -15.05
N PRO A 107 13.45 6.02 -15.76
CA PRO A 107 12.00 5.84 -15.74
C PRO A 107 11.55 4.46 -16.24
N SER A 108 12.38 3.74 -17.02
CA SER A 108 12.02 2.40 -17.52
C SER A 108 12.15 1.28 -16.51
N VAL A 109 12.64 1.56 -15.31
CA VAL A 109 12.83 0.56 -14.24
C VAL A 109 11.50 0.08 -13.65
N THR A 110 10.52 0.96 -13.49
CA THR A 110 9.31 0.65 -12.72
C THR A 110 8.01 0.40 -13.50
N PRO A 111 7.89 0.59 -14.84
CA PRO A 111 6.61 0.45 -15.53
C PRO A 111 5.93 -0.91 -15.35
N GLU A 112 6.69 -2.02 -15.41
CA GLU A 112 6.13 -3.36 -15.23
C GLU A 112 5.65 -3.56 -13.79
N ILE A 113 6.32 -2.98 -12.80
CA ILE A 113 5.90 -3.05 -11.39
C ILE A 113 4.64 -2.19 -11.17
N ILE A 114 4.58 -0.99 -11.74
CA ILE A 114 3.39 -0.12 -11.70
C ILE A 114 2.19 -0.87 -12.29
N LYS A 115 2.35 -1.49 -13.45
CA LYS A 115 1.34 -2.31 -14.11
C LYS A 115 0.91 -3.49 -13.25
N SER A 116 1.88 -4.20 -12.66
CA SER A 116 1.63 -5.35 -11.78
C SER A 116 0.81 -4.96 -10.56
N GLN A 117 1.24 -3.95 -9.79
CA GLN A 117 0.52 -3.46 -8.62
C GLN A 117 -0.89 -2.97 -8.96
N THR A 118 -1.02 -2.28 -10.11
CA THR A 118 -2.30 -1.82 -10.62
C THR A 118 -3.26 -2.97 -10.91
N ASN A 119 -2.79 -4.01 -11.61
CA ASN A 119 -3.60 -5.16 -11.97
C ASN A 119 -3.95 -6.01 -10.74
N LEU A 120 -2.97 -6.27 -9.86
CA LEU A 120 -3.20 -7.01 -8.62
C LEU A 120 -4.31 -6.36 -7.78
N CYS A 121 -4.28 -5.04 -7.62
CA CYS A 121 -5.32 -4.33 -6.88
C CYS A 121 -6.71 -4.36 -7.55
N LYS A 122 -6.80 -4.63 -8.86
CA LYS A 122 -8.07 -4.83 -9.56
C LYS A 122 -8.63 -6.23 -9.37
N THR A 123 -7.78 -7.25 -9.41
CA THR A 123 -8.18 -8.65 -9.54
C THR A 123 -8.14 -9.41 -8.22
N TYR A 124 -7.25 -9.05 -7.31
CA TYR A 124 -7.08 -9.74 -6.04
C TYR A 124 -7.78 -9.00 -4.90
N GLU A 125 -8.69 -9.67 -4.23
CA GLU A 125 -9.58 -9.06 -3.22
C GLU A 125 -8.80 -8.47 -2.04
N LYS A 126 -7.74 -9.17 -1.59
CA LYS A 126 -6.93 -8.77 -0.44
C LYS A 126 -5.93 -7.64 -0.73
N ALA A 127 -5.76 -7.23 -1.99
CA ALA A 127 -4.92 -6.09 -2.36
C ALA A 127 -5.78 -4.85 -2.63
N VAL A 128 -5.54 -3.79 -1.87
CA VAL A 128 -6.31 -2.53 -1.96
C VAL A 128 -5.37 -1.40 -2.33
N MET A 129 -5.56 -0.80 -3.50
CA MET A 129 -4.84 0.43 -3.88
C MET A 129 -5.26 1.58 -2.96
N VAL A 130 -4.29 2.20 -2.30
CA VAL A 130 -4.55 3.32 -1.38
C VAL A 130 -3.83 4.61 -1.75
N SER A 131 -2.85 4.54 -2.63
CA SER A 131 -2.22 5.75 -3.22
C SER A 131 -1.51 5.44 -4.53
N THR A 132 -1.63 6.35 -5.50
CA THR A 132 -0.97 6.33 -6.82
C THR A 132 -0.11 7.56 -7.06
N ILE A 133 -0.08 8.51 -6.11
CA ILE A 133 0.47 9.86 -6.32
C ILE A 133 1.98 9.90 -6.58
N LEU A 134 2.72 8.85 -6.22
CA LEU A 134 4.17 8.79 -6.46
C LEU A 134 4.53 8.88 -7.95
N ALA A 135 3.67 8.40 -8.85
CA ALA A 135 3.89 8.52 -10.28
C ALA A 135 3.99 9.98 -10.77
N GLY A 136 3.31 10.91 -10.10
CA GLY A 136 3.38 12.35 -10.39
C GLY A 136 4.49 13.11 -9.68
N CYS A 137 5.30 12.46 -8.82
CA CYS A 137 6.23 13.13 -7.93
C CYS A 137 7.72 12.99 -8.32
N THR A 138 8.04 12.45 -9.49
CA THR A 138 9.43 12.19 -9.92
C THR A 138 10.34 13.41 -9.83
N ASN A 139 9.82 14.61 -10.11
CA ASN A 139 10.58 15.86 -10.02
C ASN A 139 10.90 16.28 -8.56
N GLU A 140 10.26 15.67 -7.58
CA GLU A 140 10.44 15.95 -6.16
C GLU A 140 11.29 14.87 -5.45
N MET A 141 12.05 14.10 -6.23
CA MET A 141 12.97 13.11 -5.65
C MET A 141 14.22 13.80 -5.08
N LYS A 142 14.59 13.39 -3.88
CA LYS A 142 15.79 13.81 -3.15
C LYS A 142 17.07 13.29 -3.82
N ASP A 143 17.02 12.06 -4.27
CA ASP A 143 18.10 11.38 -4.98
C ASP A 143 17.52 10.52 -6.11
N ILE A 144 18.26 9.56 -6.63
CA ILE A 144 17.82 8.73 -7.75
C ILE A 144 16.73 7.71 -7.37
N TRP A 145 16.53 7.43 -6.07
CA TRP A 145 15.61 6.41 -5.56
C TRP A 145 14.57 6.94 -4.59
N HIS A 146 14.88 8.01 -3.87
CA HIS A 146 14.06 8.43 -2.73
C HIS A 146 13.41 9.78 -2.99
N PHE A 147 12.16 9.88 -2.60
CA PHE A 147 11.42 11.13 -2.59
C PHE A 147 11.79 12.00 -1.39
N THR A 148 11.43 13.28 -1.46
CA THR A 148 11.59 14.19 -0.33
C THR A 148 10.58 13.86 0.79
N GLN A 149 10.87 14.29 2.02
CA GLN A 149 9.95 14.08 3.14
C GLN A 149 8.54 14.67 2.90
N PRO A 150 8.38 15.87 2.30
CA PRO A 150 7.07 16.39 1.95
C PRO A 150 6.27 15.46 1.03
N VAL A 151 6.91 14.77 0.07
CA VAL A 151 6.23 13.75 -0.77
C VAL A 151 5.76 12.59 0.06
N TYR A 152 6.62 12.01 0.91
CA TYR A 152 6.20 10.91 1.79
C TYR A 152 5.07 11.30 2.74
N ASN A 153 5.04 12.54 3.23
CA ASN A 153 3.94 13.03 4.05
C ASN A 153 2.62 13.10 3.26
N ARG A 154 2.65 13.56 1.99
CA ARG A 154 1.47 13.56 1.10
C ARG A 154 1.00 12.13 0.81
N VAL A 155 1.93 11.22 0.49
CA VAL A 155 1.63 9.80 0.28
C VAL A 155 0.96 9.19 1.51
N GLY A 156 1.51 9.44 2.69
CA GLY A 156 0.92 8.94 3.95
C GLY A 156 -0.46 9.51 4.23
N ALA A 157 -0.70 10.80 3.92
CA ALA A 157 -2.01 11.43 4.05
C ALA A 157 -3.02 10.82 3.07
N ASP A 158 -2.63 10.66 1.80
CA ASP A 158 -3.46 10.10 0.74
C ASP A 158 -3.80 8.62 1.02
N ALA A 159 -2.78 7.80 1.33
CA ALA A 159 -2.97 6.40 1.69
C ALA A 159 -3.84 6.23 2.94
N GLY A 160 -3.62 7.04 3.97
CA GLY A 160 -4.44 7.01 5.19
C GLY A 160 -5.90 7.39 4.96
N LYS A 161 -6.17 8.33 4.03
CA LYS A 161 -7.51 8.70 3.59
C LYS A 161 -8.22 7.51 2.91
N HIS A 162 -7.57 6.90 1.93
CA HIS A 162 -8.18 5.82 1.15
C HIS A 162 -8.31 4.51 1.94
N THR A 163 -7.35 4.22 2.83
CA THR A 163 -7.48 3.09 3.77
C THR A 163 -8.69 3.28 4.68
N ALA A 164 -8.86 4.47 5.25
CA ALA A 164 -10.03 4.77 6.08
C ALA A 164 -11.35 4.67 5.30
N PHE A 165 -11.36 5.12 4.03
CA PHE A 165 -12.52 4.95 3.16
C PHE A 165 -12.86 3.47 2.94
N TYR A 166 -11.87 2.64 2.61
CA TYR A 166 -12.08 1.21 2.41
C TYR A 166 -12.67 0.53 3.64
N ILE A 167 -12.09 0.78 4.81
CA ILE A 167 -12.57 0.21 6.07
C ILE A 167 -13.99 0.67 6.40
N ASN A 168 -14.31 1.95 6.17
CA ASN A 168 -15.63 2.49 6.49
C ASN A 168 -16.74 2.00 5.55
N ASN A 169 -16.42 1.65 4.30
CA ASN A 169 -17.42 1.40 3.27
C ASN A 169 -17.40 -0.02 2.69
N GLY A 170 -16.36 -0.81 2.96
CA GLY A 170 -16.19 -2.15 2.36
C GLY A 170 -15.99 -2.16 0.85
N VAL A 171 -15.69 -1.00 0.25
CA VAL A 171 -15.53 -0.82 -1.20
C VAL A 171 -14.16 -0.25 -1.51
N LYS A 172 -13.46 -0.84 -2.48
CA LYS A 172 -12.14 -0.35 -2.91
C LYS A 172 -12.24 1.12 -3.38
N PRO A 173 -11.34 1.99 -2.92
CA PRO A 173 -11.41 3.41 -3.25
C PRO A 173 -11.09 3.68 -4.72
N SER A 174 -11.72 4.71 -5.27
CA SER A 174 -11.31 5.30 -6.54
C SER A 174 -10.45 6.53 -6.28
N MET A 175 -9.40 6.71 -7.09
CA MET A 175 -8.46 7.82 -6.93
C MET A 175 -7.90 8.27 -8.27
N TYR A 176 -7.55 9.55 -8.38
CA TYR A 176 -6.84 10.05 -9.55
C TYR A 176 -5.45 9.43 -9.65
N ASP A 177 -5.09 8.99 -10.84
CA ASP A 177 -3.81 8.37 -11.13
C ASP A 177 -2.99 9.22 -12.10
N PRO A 178 -1.89 9.84 -11.64
CA PRO A 178 -1.05 10.67 -12.47
C PRO A 178 -0.34 9.90 -13.60
N GLU A 179 -0.16 8.59 -13.48
CA GLU A 179 0.49 7.75 -14.50
C GLU A 179 -0.30 7.71 -15.79
N TYR A 180 -1.63 7.65 -15.69
CA TYR A 180 -2.51 7.49 -16.83
C TYR A 180 -3.44 8.68 -17.06
N ASP A 181 -3.26 9.77 -16.32
CA ASP A 181 -4.15 10.95 -16.31
C ASP A 181 -5.63 10.54 -16.26
N ASN A 182 -5.96 9.62 -15.38
CA ASN A 182 -7.27 9.03 -15.27
C ASN A 182 -7.55 8.58 -13.83
N TYR A 183 -8.78 8.15 -13.56
CA TYR A 183 -9.14 7.60 -12.26
C TYR A 183 -9.01 6.09 -12.22
N PHE A 184 -8.22 5.58 -11.27
CA PHE A 184 -8.20 4.15 -10.95
C PHE A 184 -9.58 3.73 -10.41
N PRO A 185 -10.19 2.60 -10.81
CA PRO A 185 -9.62 1.47 -11.55
C PRO A 185 -9.76 1.48 -13.07
N TYR A 186 -9.98 2.58 -13.74
CA TYR A 186 -10.10 2.83 -15.18
C TYR A 186 -11.23 2.07 -15.91
N GLY A 187 -11.88 2.73 -16.91
CA GLY A 187 -12.73 2.08 -17.91
C GLY A 187 -14.17 1.77 -17.48
N GLU A 188 -14.52 1.89 -16.23
CA GLU A 188 -15.93 1.99 -15.81
C GLU A 188 -16.28 3.46 -15.66
N THR A 189 -17.57 3.79 -15.91
CA THR A 189 -18.13 5.06 -15.44
C THR A 189 -18.03 4.98 -13.91
N VAL A 190 -16.87 5.32 -13.39
CA VAL A 190 -16.68 5.42 -11.96
C VAL A 190 -17.71 6.44 -11.54
N LYS A 191 -18.81 5.99 -10.95
CA LYS A 191 -19.62 6.87 -10.10
C LYS A 191 -18.58 7.39 -9.14
N MET A 192 -18.09 8.60 -9.45
CA MET A 192 -17.14 9.27 -8.56
C MET A 192 -17.73 9.09 -7.19
N CYS A 193 -17.22 8.12 -6.46
CA CYS A 193 -17.41 8.08 -5.03
C CYS A 193 -16.75 9.37 -4.61
N ASN A 194 -17.55 10.41 -4.55
CA ASN A 194 -17.13 11.75 -4.14
C ASN A 194 -16.65 11.59 -2.71
N ILE A 195 -15.44 11.03 -2.56
CA ILE A 195 -14.73 10.92 -1.28
C ILE A 195 -14.71 12.31 -0.64
N GLU A 196 -14.58 13.36 -1.44
CA GLU A 196 -14.72 14.74 -0.99
C GLU A 196 -16.14 15.09 -0.53
N ARG A 197 -17.19 14.55 -1.18
CA ARG A 197 -18.57 14.78 -0.73
C ARG A 197 -18.93 14.01 0.55
N THR A 198 -18.40 12.79 0.71
CA THR A 198 -18.70 11.96 1.89
C THR A 198 -17.89 12.40 3.11
N LEU A 199 -16.65 12.85 2.91
CA LEU A 199 -15.77 13.33 3.98
C LEU A 199 -16.00 14.81 4.32
N GLY A 200 -16.47 15.63 3.37
CA GLY A 200 -16.76 17.05 3.60
C GLY A 200 -18.01 17.34 4.44
N LYS A 201 -18.89 16.36 4.64
CA LYS A 201 -20.08 16.52 5.47
C LYS A 201 -19.89 16.15 6.94
N GLY A 202 -18.76 15.56 7.30
CA GLY A 202 -18.44 15.18 8.68
C GLY A 202 -17.38 16.05 9.37
N ALA A 203 -16.81 17.03 8.69
CA ALA A 203 -15.83 17.97 9.22
C ALA A 203 -16.47 19.34 9.46
N LYS A 204 -17.31 19.42 10.47
CA LYS A 204 -17.64 20.67 11.17
C LYS A 204 -17.32 20.49 12.62
#